data_529f462b1e1616610660c4f97ed40804
#
_entry.id   529f462b1e1616610660c4f97ed40804
#
_cell.length_a   1.000
_cell.length_b   1.000
_cell.length_c   1.000
_cell.angle_alpha   90.00
_cell.angle_beta   90.00
_cell.angle_gamma   90.00
#
_symmetry.space_group_name_H-M   'P 1'
#
loop_
_entity.id
_entity.type
_entity.pdbx_description
1 polymer ?
#
loop_
_entity_poly.entity_id
_entity_poly.type
_entity_poly.pdbx_seq_one_letter_code
_entity_poly.pdbx_strand_id
1 'polypeptide(L)'
;MRQLVERGAALALALGLAGCGAASPAATRETDRLTVESVQVRIMESFPVQVSAQVKGHLRDGCESLAGTTQSRAGNTVSVTIATERETSLVCTQALVPVEENVRLDGPFPAGTYVVRVNGIEQTFRVD
;
A
#
# COMPACT_ATOMS: atom_id res chain seq x y z
N MET A 1 -36.62 34.06 62.67
CA MET A 1 -37.55 32.92 62.93
C MET A 1 -37.51 31.96 61.77
N ARG A 2 -36.86 30.85 62.00
CA ARG A 2 -37.38 29.51 61.79
C ARG A 2 -37.78 29.24 60.37
N GLN A 3 -37.15 28.36 59.81
CA GLN A 3 -37.09 26.88 59.84
C GLN A 3 -37.20 26.43 58.40
N LEU A 4 -36.74 25.46 57.94
CA LEU A 4 -36.20 24.13 58.19
C LEU A 4 -35.79 23.53 56.85
N VAL A 5 -34.58 23.15 56.73
CA VAL A 5 -34.14 21.78 56.64
C VAL A 5 -35.17 20.81 56.03
N GLU A 6 -34.82 20.35 54.85
CA GLU A 6 -34.96 18.94 54.48
C GLU A 6 -34.00 18.67 53.34
N ARG A 7 -33.00 18.09 53.57
CA ARG A 7 -32.51 16.70 53.42
C ARG A 7 -33.28 15.92 52.37
N GLY A 8 -32.75 15.92 51.19
CA GLY A 8 -33.08 14.99 50.15
C GLY A 8 -31.80 14.43 49.56
N ALA A 9 -31.29 13.37 50.16
CA ALA A 9 -30.19 12.60 49.57
C ALA A 9 -30.76 11.81 48.40
N ALA A 10 -30.54 12.29 47.21
CA ALA A 10 -30.74 11.50 46.00
C ALA A 10 -29.44 10.78 45.68
N LEU A 11 -29.40 9.53 46.11
CA LEU A 11 -28.35 8.58 45.72
C LEU A 11 -28.59 8.21 44.27
N ALA A 12 -27.92 8.91 43.36
CA ALA A 12 -27.87 8.51 41.95
C ALA A 12 -26.89 7.36 41.82
N LEU A 13 -27.39 6.15 41.79
CA LEU A 13 -26.66 4.97 41.39
C LEU A 13 -26.38 5.10 39.88
N ALA A 14 -25.22 5.61 39.53
CA ALA A 14 -24.73 5.48 38.17
C ALA A 14 -24.31 4.04 37.95
N LEU A 15 -25.18 3.23 37.36
CA LEU A 15 -24.80 1.96 36.75
C LEU A 15 -23.90 2.30 35.55
N GLY A 16 -22.61 2.20 35.78
CA GLY A 16 -21.65 2.18 34.70
C GLY A 16 -21.83 0.88 33.91
N LEU A 17 -22.49 0.96 32.78
CA LEU A 17 -22.38 -0.08 31.77
C LEU A 17 -20.93 -0.07 31.25
N ALA A 18 -20.12 -0.93 31.84
CA ALA A 18 -18.88 -1.31 31.24
C ALA A 18 -19.22 -2.09 29.95
N GLY A 19 -19.34 -1.39 28.85
CA GLY A 19 -19.39 -1.99 27.54
C GLY A 19 -18.08 -2.69 27.29
N CYS A 20 -18.02 -4.00 27.51
CA CYS A 20 -16.97 -4.83 26.95
C CYS A 20 -17.14 -4.80 25.45
N GLY A 21 -16.49 -3.82 24.80
CA GLY A 21 -16.28 -3.88 23.39
C GLY A 21 -15.39 -5.09 23.12
N ALA A 22 -16.00 -6.20 22.67
CA ALA A 22 -15.24 -7.31 22.14
C ALA A 22 -14.50 -6.76 20.91
N ALA A 23 -13.20 -6.50 21.06
CA ALA A 23 -12.33 -6.25 19.92
C ALA A 23 -12.33 -7.53 19.10
N SER A 24 -13.03 -7.52 17.96
CA SER A 24 -12.88 -8.58 16.96
C SER A 24 -11.40 -8.69 16.65
N PRO A 25 -10.80 -9.88 16.67
CA PRO A 25 -9.42 -10.03 16.21
C PRO A 25 -9.38 -9.54 14.77
N ALA A 26 -8.78 -8.38 14.54
CA ALA A 26 -8.50 -7.89 13.22
C ALA A 26 -7.69 -8.99 12.52
N ALA A 27 -8.14 -9.43 11.33
CA ALA A 27 -7.34 -10.29 10.49
C ALA A 27 -5.97 -9.66 10.38
N THR A 28 -4.93 -10.35 10.83
CA THR A 28 -3.57 -9.85 10.89
C THR A 28 -3.01 -9.83 9.48
N ARG A 29 -3.22 -8.72 8.76
CA ARG A 29 -2.63 -8.45 7.47
C ARG A 29 -1.45 -7.54 7.65
N GLU A 30 -0.34 -8.00 7.17
CA GLU A 30 0.89 -7.23 7.08
C GLU A 30 0.98 -6.64 5.67
N THR A 31 1.24 -5.35 5.58
CA THR A 31 1.48 -4.66 4.31
C THR A 31 2.97 -4.44 4.12
N ASP A 32 3.45 -4.70 2.92
CA ASP A 32 4.84 -4.54 2.56
C ASP A 32 4.95 -4.12 1.08
N ARG A 33 6.13 -4.22 0.52
CA ARG A 33 6.42 -3.93 -0.87
C ARG A 33 6.90 -5.18 -1.58
N LEU A 34 6.50 -5.32 -2.85
CA LEU A 34 7.01 -6.38 -3.71
C LEU A 34 8.54 -6.31 -3.78
N THR A 35 9.19 -7.45 -3.63
CA THR A 35 10.62 -7.56 -3.90
C THR A 35 10.83 -7.54 -5.41
N VAL A 36 11.42 -6.45 -5.91
CA VAL A 36 11.67 -6.23 -7.33
C VAL A 36 13.08 -6.67 -7.67
N GLU A 37 13.22 -7.48 -8.70
CA GLU A 37 14.50 -7.99 -9.19
C GLU A 37 14.98 -7.22 -10.41
N SER A 38 14.08 -6.86 -11.32
CA SER A 38 14.43 -6.11 -12.52
C SER A 38 13.27 -5.25 -13.01
N VAL A 39 13.65 -4.16 -13.68
CA VAL A 39 12.72 -3.24 -14.34
C VAL A 39 13.19 -3.03 -15.76
N GLN A 40 12.33 -3.27 -16.73
CA GLN A 40 12.58 -2.96 -18.14
C GLN A 40 11.58 -1.92 -18.62
N VAL A 41 12.06 -0.86 -19.24
CA VAL A 41 11.21 0.18 -19.80
C VAL A 41 10.92 -0.13 -21.25
N ARG A 42 9.65 -0.03 -21.62
CA ARG A 42 9.18 -0.10 -23.00
C ARG A 42 8.56 1.22 -23.40
N ILE A 43 9.07 1.78 -24.47
CA ILE A 43 8.56 3.01 -25.07
C ILE A 43 7.78 2.61 -26.31
N MET A 44 6.51 2.96 -26.34
CA MET A 44 5.68 2.76 -27.53
C MET A 44 5.67 4.03 -28.35
N GLU A 45 6.12 3.90 -29.62
CA GLU A 45 6.08 4.98 -30.59
C GLU A 45 4.65 5.25 -31.03
N SER A 46 3.92 5.93 -30.17
CA SER A 46 2.56 6.39 -30.41
C SER A 46 2.49 7.90 -30.23
N PHE A 47 1.40 8.49 -30.61
CA PHE A 47 1.16 9.89 -30.33
C PHE A 47 -0.12 10.05 -29.49
N PRO A 48 -0.02 10.48 -28.23
CA PRO A 48 1.22 10.76 -27.46
C PRO A 48 2.02 9.49 -27.16
N VAL A 49 3.32 9.68 -26.89
CA VAL A 49 4.22 8.58 -26.51
C VAL A 49 3.73 7.93 -25.22
N GLN A 50 3.67 6.62 -25.22
CA GLN A 50 3.32 5.82 -24.04
C GLN A 50 4.53 5.05 -23.54
N VAL A 51 4.71 5.04 -22.24
CA VAL A 51 5.81 4.35 -21.59
C VAL A 51 5.26 3.36 -20.58
N SER A 52 5.80 2.16 -20.56
CA SER A 52 5.47 1.15 -19.55
C SER A 52 6.73 0.56 -18.94
N ALA A 53 6.64 0.18 -17.68
CA ALA A 53 7.68 -0.55 -16.98
C ALA A 53 7.26 -2.00 -16.82
N GLN A 54 8.05 -2.92 -17.35
CA GLN A 54 7.89 -4.34 -17.09
C GLN A 54 8.72 -4.69 -15.87
N VAL A 55 8.05 -5.09 -14.81
CA VAL A 55 8.64 -5.36 -13.51
C VAL A 55 8.64 -6.85 -13.26
N LYS A 56 9.80 -7.39 -12.92
CA LYS A 56 9.94 -8.77 -12.45
C LYS A 56 10.36 -8.75 -10.99
N GLY A 57 9.73 -9.59 -10.22
CA GLY A 57 10.00 -9.73 -8.81
C GLY A 57 9.45 -11.04 -8.27
N HIS A 58 9.35 -11.13 -6.96
CA HIS A 58 8.78 -12.28 -6.31
C HIS A 58 8.06 -11.92 -5.01
N LEU A 59 7.07 -12.72 -4.68
CA LEU A 59 6.45 -12.77 -3.37
C LEU A 59 7.25 -13.70 -2.45
N ARG A 60 7.26 -13.42 -1.16
CA ARG A 60 8.07 -14.14 -0.17
C ARG A 60 7.60 -15.57 0.07
N ASP A 61 6.31 -15.79 -0.03
CA ASP A 61 5.67 -17.08 0.21
C ASP A 61 4.28 -17.16 -0.43
N GLY A 62 3.57 -18.25 -0.22
CA GLY A 62 2.23 -18.46 -0.77
C GLY A 62 1.10 -17.67 -0.09
N CYS A 63 1.36 -16.96 1.00
CA CYS A 63 0.38 -16.13 1.69
C CYS A 63 0.46 -14.64 1.33
N GLU A 64 1.52 -14.25 0.66
CA GLU A 64 1.69 -12.88 0.17
C GLU A 64 1.00 -12.71 -1.19
N SER A 65 0.34 -11.58 -1.38
CA SER A 65 -0.32 -11.21 -2.63
C SER A 65 -0.09 -9.75 -2.97
N LEU A 66 -0.30 -9.39 -4.23
CA LEU A 66 -0.24 -7.99 -4.66
C LEU A 66 -1.44 -7.22 -4.08
N ALA A 67 -1.17 -6.05 -3.53
CA ALA A 67 -2.18 -5.21 -2.88
C ALA A 67 -2.50 -3.92 -3.66
N GLY A 68 -1.72 -3.58 -4.65
CA GLY A 68 -1.96 -2.42 -5.48
C GLY A 68 -0.68 -1.72 -5.92
N THR A 69 -0.83 -0.83 -6.90
CA THR A 69 0.27 -0.06 -7.48
C THR A 69 -0.08 1.41 -7.46
N THR A 70 0.84 2.23 -6.99
CA THR A 70 0.72 3.69 -6.97
C THR A 70 1.89 4.33 -7.68
N GLN A 71 1.66 5.50 -8.25
CA GLN A 71 2.70 6.28 -8.94
C GLN A 71 2.74 7.70 -8.42
N SER A 72 3.93 8.26 -8.42
CA SER A 72 4.14 9.69 -8.22
C SER A 72 5.25 10.17 -9.15
N ARG A 73 5.26 11.45 -9.47
CA ARG A 73 6.24 12.03 -10.37
C ARG A 73 6.83 13.30 -9.76
N ALA A 74 8.15 13.40 -9.79
CA ALA A 74 8.88 14.59 -9.40
C ALA A 74 9.91 14.88 -10.50
N GLY A 75 9.65 15.94 -11.29
CA GLY A 75 10.48 16.25 -12.46
C GLY A 75 10.48 15.10 -13.47
N ASN A 76 11.67 14.60 -13.79
CA ASN A 76 11.86 13.48 -14.71
C ASN A 76 12.00 12.12 -14.01
N THR A 77 11.67 12.06 -12.73
CA THR A 77 11.67 10.80 -11.98
C THR A 77 10.24 10.35 -11.71
N VAL A 78 9.91 9.16 -12.17
CA VAL A 78 8.64 8.48 -11.90
C VAL A 78 8.88 7.43 -10.84
N SER A 79 8.21 7.57 -9.71
CA SER A 79 8.30 6.62 -8.60
C SER A 79 7.06 5.74 -8.59
N VAL A 80 7.27 4.43 -8.67
CA VAL A 80 6.22 3.41 -8.64
C VAL A 80 6.38 2.59 -7.38
N THR A 81 5.30 2.42 -6.66
CA THR A 81 5.26 1.53 -5.50
C THR A 81 4.28 0.41 -5.79
N ILE A 82 4.78 -0.82 -5.78
CA ILE A 82 3.97 -2.04 -5.85
C ILE A 82 3.88 -2.61 -4.45
N ALA A 83 2.71 -2.48 -3.85
CA ALA A 83 2.45 -2.93 -2.50
C ALA A 83 2.02 -4.39 -2.48
N THR A 84 2.34 -5.06 -1.40
CA THR A 84 1.91 -6.43 -1.11
C THR A 84 1.16 -6.47 0.22
N GLU A 85 0.35 -7.47 0.39
CA GLU A 85 -0.28 -7.82 1.65
C GLU A 85 -0.06 -9.30 1.94
N ARG A 86 0.08 -9.63 3.19
CA ARG A 86 0.31 -10.98 3.66
C ARG A 86 -0.60 -11.29 4.83
N GLU A 87 -1.29 -12.39 4.75
CA GLU A 87 -2.07 -12.90 5.86
C GLU A 87 -1.16 -13.72 6.79
N THR A 88 -1.02 -13.28 8.03
CA THR A 88 -0.08 -13.88 8.99
C THR A 88 -0.67 -15.02 9.81
N SER A 89 -1.99 -15.22 9.74
CA SER A 89 -2.71 -16.26 10.48
C SER A 89 -2.73 -17.64 9.80
N LEU A 90 -2.22 -17.74 8.58
CA LEU A 90 -2.25 -18.96 7.78
C LEU A 90 -0.89 -19.66 7.77
N VAL A 91 -0.93 -20.97 7.58
CA VAL A 91 0.27 -21.75 7.23
C VAL A 91 0.56 -21.52 5.76
N CYS A 92 1.75 -21.03 5.47
CA CYS A 92 2.13 -20.58 4.13
C CYS A 92 3.15 -21.53 3.50
N THR A 93 3.02 -21.75 2.20
CA THR A 93 4.06 -22.42 1.41
C THR A 93 5.33 -21.58 1.42
N GLN A 94 6.45 -22.17 1.81
CA GLN A 94 7.75 -21.49 1.96
C GLN A 94 8.51 -21.37 0.62
N ALA A 95 7.81 -21.12 -0.46
CA ALA A 95 8.42 -20.97 -1.78
C ALA A 95 8.23 -19.56 -2.30
N LEU A 96 9.27 -19.00 -2.89
CA LEU A 96 9.18 -17.73 -3.62
C LEU A 96 8.22 -17.88 -4.80
N VAL A 97 7.32 -16.92 -4.96
CA VAL A 97 6.36 -16.91 -6.06
C VAL A 97 6.78 -15.81 -7.05
N PRO A 98 7.21 -16.16 -8.28
CA PRO A 98 7.59 -15.17 -9.27
C PRO A 98 6.40 -14.33 -9.70
N VAL A 99 6.65 -13.04 -9.92
CA VAL A 99 5.65 -12.05 -10.34
C VAL A 99 6.19 -11.27 -11.51
N GLU A 100 5.35 -11.07 -12.51
CA GLU A 100 5.58 -10.14 -13.60
C GLU A 100 4.42 -9.14 -13.66
N GLU A 101 4.75 -7.85 -13.58
CA GLU A 101 3.77 -6.77 -13.68
C GLU A 101 4.17 -5.81 -14.80
N ASN A 102 3.19 -5.43 -15.60
CA ASN A 102 3.36 -4.39 -16.60
C ASN A 102 2.66 -3.11 -16.10
N VAL A 103 3.46 -2.13 -15.72
CA VAL A 103 2.97 -0.87 -15.17
C VAL A 103 3.04 0.21 -16.22
N ARG A 104 1.88 0.71 -16.64
CA ARG A 104 1.82 1.87 -17.50
C ARG A 104 2.18 3.11 -16.69
N LEU A 105 3.19 3.84 -17.13
CA LEU A 105 3.62 5.06 -16.46
C LEU A 105 2.75 6.24 -16.86
N ASP A 106 2.38 7.05 -15.88
CA ASP A 106 1.58 8.24 -16.12
C ASP A 106 2.40 9.32 -16.82
N GLY A 107 1.93 9.72 -18.01
CA GLY A 107 2.54 10.76 -18.81
C GLY A 107 2.15 12.18 -18.41
N PRO A 108 2.51 13.18 -19.22
CA PRO A 108 3.14 13.06 -20.53
C PRO A 108 4.67 12.83 -20.47
N PHE A 109 5.21 12.33 -21.58
CA PHE A 109 6.66 12.10 -21.73
C PHE A 109 7.20 12.86 -22.96
N PRO A 110 7.41 14.18 -22.85
CA PRO A 110 8.13 14.90 -23.87
C PRO A 110 9.57 14.39 -24.01
N ALA A 111 10.22 14.69 -25.13
CA ALA A 111 11.60 14.28 -25.37
C ALA A 111 12.51 14.64 -24.19
N GLY A 112 13.30 13.70 -23.73
CA GLY A 112 14.17 13.87 -22.58
C GLY A 112 14.60 12.57 -21.95
N THR A 113 15.42 12.70 -20.91
CA THR A 113 15.90 11.58 -20.12
C THR A 113 15.13 11.49 -18.81
N TYR A 114 14.70 10.30 -18.48
CA TYR A 114 13.86 9.98 -17.31
C TYR A 114 14.45 8.86 -16.50
N VAL A 115 14.03 8.80 -15.25
CA VAL A 115 14.30 7.68 -14.35
C VAL A 115 12.98 7.13 -13.84
N VAL A 116 12.78 5.84 -13.94
CA VAL A 116 11.72 5.14 -13.23
C VAL A 116 12.32 4.40 -12.05
N ARG A 117 11.67 4.54 -10.91
CA ARG A 117 12.05 3.86 -9.67
C ARG A 117 10.88 3.01 -9.21
N VAL A 118 11.10 1.70 -9.14
CA VAL A 118 10.09 0.75 -8.68
C VAL A 118 10.59 0.05 -7.43
N ASN A 119 9.99 0.33 -6.29
CA ASN A 119 10.38 -0.24 -4.99
C ASN A 119 11.90 -0.17 -4.72
N GLY A 120 12.54 0.93 -5.10
CA GLY A 120 13.97 1.14 -4.92
C GLY A 120 14.87 0.69 -6.06
N ILE A 121 14.36 -0.02 -7.06
CA ILE A 121 15.11 -0.38 -8.27
C ILE A 121 14.90 0.69 -9.33
N GLU A 122 15.99 1.25 -9.83
CA GLU A 122 15.97 2.35 -10.80
C GLU A 122 16.35 1.89 -12.22
N GLN A 123 15.67 2.47 -13.18
CA GLN A 123 16.01 2.31 -14.59
C GLN A 123 15.91 3.67 -15.29
N THR A 124 16.97 4.05 -15.97
CA THR A 124 16.99 5.24 -16.80
C THR A 124 16.47 4.91 -18.20
N PHE A 125 15.68 5.81 -18.77
CA PHE A 125 15.23 5.70 -20.14
C PHE A 125 15.17 7.06 -20.82
N ARG A 126 15.19 7.05 -22.14
CA ARG A 126 15.16 8.26 -22.96
C ARG A 126 14.01 8.21 -23.94
N VAL A 127 13.30 9.32 -24.04
CA VAL A 127 12.30 9.58 -25.07
C VAL A 127 12.87 10.57 -26.07
N ASP A 128 12.86 10.23 -27.35
CA ASP A 128 13.37 11.06 -28.44
C ASP A 128 12.26 11.98 -29.02
#